data_19a3dba7285d30dbe8adf5aeb75f3252
#
_entry.id   19a3dba7285d30dbe8adf5aeb75f3252
#
_cell.length_a   1.000
_cell.length_b   1.000
_cell.length_c   1.000
_cell.angle_alpha   90.00
_cell.angle_beta   90.00
_cell.angle_gamma   90.00
#
_symmetry.space_group_name_H-M   'P 1'
#
loop_
_entity.id
_entity.type
_entity.pdbx_description
1 polymer ?
#
loop_
_entity_poly.entity_id
_entity_poly.type
_entity_poly.pdbx_seq_one_letter_code
_entity_poly.pdbx_strand_id
1 'polypeptide(L)'
;MTVKQQWMAVGGVVAALAVTLWVGSATLGDEFYSVRPGVEAPGFNAENVRPKDGSLKTLSDYRGKVILLNIWATNCLPCRQEMPSIERLHADFASRGLAVVAVSVDANNMDSEIRTFIDEYNLTFDVLYDRNELFRNVYRFTGVPETYVIDRRGVVRKKEIGEKDWYSDANRRFMEMLLAEKGS
;
A
#
# COMPACT_ATOMS: atom_id res chain seq x y z
N MET A 1 -41.35 -16.52 -39.41
CA MET A 1 -40.20 -15.60 -39.40
C MET A 1 -39.34 -15.87 -40.62
N THR A 2 -38.97 -14.82 -41.33
CA THR A 2 -38.04 -14.97 -42.45
C THR A 2 -36.62 -15.20 -41.98
N VAL A 3 -35.80 -15.90 -42.74
CA VAL A 3 -34.38 -16.15 -42.44
C VAL A 3 -33.67 -14.85 -42.08
N LYS A 4 -33.99 -13.75 -42.72
CA LYS A 4 -33.46 -12.40 -42.44
C LYS A 4 -33.80 -11.91 -41.01
N GLN A 5 -34.99 -12.17 -40.54
CA GLN A 5 -35.43 -11.83 -39.16
C GLN A 5 -34.72 -12.66 -38.11
N GLN A 6 -34.44 -13.93 -38.40
CA GLN A 6 -33.69 -14.81 -37.49
C GLN A 6 -32.23 -14.33 -37.33
N TRP A 7 -31.57 -13.96 -38.42
CA TRP A 7 -30.22 -13.41 -38.38
C TRP A 7 -30.11 -12.05 -37.66
N MET A 8 -31.12 -11.20 -37.80
CA MET A 8 -31.20 -9.93 -37.06
C MET A 8 -31.38 -10.19 -35.55
N ALA A 9 -32.21 -11.16 -35.16
CA ALA A 9 -32.41 -11.52 -33.76
C ALA A 9 -31.11 -12.10 -33.13
N VAL A 10 -30.41 -13.00 -33.84
CA VAL A 10 -29.12 -13.56 -33.38
C VAL A 10 -28.08 -12.46 -33.27
N GLY A 11 -27.96 -11.56 -34.23
CA GLY A 11 -27.05 -10.43 -34.21
C GLY A 11 -27.30 -9.51 -32.99
N GLY A 12 -28.57 -9.24 -32.68
CA GLY A 12 -28.99 -8.43 -31.53
C GLY A 12 -28.58 -9.09 -30.18
N VAL A 13 -28.77 -10.41 -30.05
CA VAL A 13 -28.40 -11.15 -28.85
C VAL A 13 -26.87 -11.17 -28.68
N VAL A 14 -26.12 -11.43 -29.74
CA VAL A 14 -24.65 -11.40 -29.69
C VAL A 14 -24.12 -10.02 -29.31
N ALA A 15 -24.67 -8.94 -29.89
CA ALA A 15 -24.29 -7.58 -29.56
C ALA A 15 -24.61 -7.25 -28.09
N ALA A 16 -25.78 -7.65 -27.58
CA ALA A 16 -26.15 -7.44 -26.18
C ALA A 16 -25.20 -8.19 -25.22
N LEU A 17 -24.85 -9.45 -25.53
CA LEU A 17 -23.89 -10.23 -24.73
C LEU A 17 -22.49 -9.62 -24.78
N ALA A 18 -22.04 -9.12 -25.93
CA ALA A 18 -20.74 -8.45 -26.04
C ALA A 18 -20.68 -7.17 -25.20
N VAL A 19 -21.77 -6.36 -25.19
CA VAL A 19 -21.88 -5.16 -24.38
C VAL A 19 -21.90 -5.50 -22.89
N THR A 20 -22.65 -6.51 -22.46
CA THR A 20 -22.70 -6.94 -21.04
C THR A 20 -21.36 -7.47 -20.58
N LEU A 21 -20.65 -8.24 -21.40
CA LEU A 21 -19.29 -8.72 -21.10
C LEU A 21 -18.29 -7.56 -21.02
N TRP A 22 -18.38 -6.62 -21.95
CA TRP A 22 -17.50 -5.45 -21.95
C TRP A 22 -17.74 -4.54 -20.74
N VAL A 23 -18.99 -4.24 -20.40
CA VAL A 23 -19.35 -3.47 -19.20
C VAL A 23 -18.94 -4.24 -17.94
N GLY A 24 -19.20 -5.55 -17.89
CA GLY A 24 -18.78 -6.39 -16.77
C GLY A 24 -17.26 -6.41 -16.58
N SER A 25 -16.49 -6.53 -17.66
CA SER A 25 -15.01 -6.51 -17.56
C SER A 25 -14.47 -5.13 -17.15
N ALA A 26 -15.09 -4.05 -17.60
CA ALA A 26 -14.68 -2.69 -17.25
C ALA A 26 -14.99 -2.33 -15.79
N THR A 27 -16.12 -2.81 -15.25
CA THR A 27 -16.54 -2.47 -13.88
C THR A 27 -15.98 -3.44 -12.83
N LEU A 28 -15.82 -4.72 -13.16
CA LEU A 28 -15.30 -5.73 -12.23
C LEU A 28 -13.76 -5.77 -12.19
N GLY A 29 -13.08 -5.38 -13.27
CA GLY A 29 -11.62 -5.42 -13.37
C GLY A 29 -10.94 -4.56 -12.31
N ASP A 30 -11.42 -3.35 -12.09
CA ASP A 30 -10.83 -2.41 -11.12
C ASP A 30 -11.07 -2.81 -9.67
N GLU A 31 -12.19 -3.47 -9.36
CA GLU A 31 -12.47 -3.96 -8.01
C GLU A 31 -11.59 -5.15 -7.59
N PHE A 32 -11.25 -6.04 -8.51
CA PHE A 32 -10.42 -7.22 -8.19
C PHE A 32 -8.94 -6.90 -8.00
N TYR A 33 -8.43 -5.78 -8.54
CA TYR A 33 -7.01 -5.44 -8.48
C TYR A 33 -6.70 -4.27 -7.53
N SER A 34 -7.68 -3.67 -6.86
CA SER A 34 -7.40 -2.57 -5.93
C SER A 34 -7.02 -3.09 -4.54
N VAL A 35 -5.90 -2.59 -4.01
CA VAL A 35 -5.52 -2.82 -2.61
C VAL A 35 -6.46 -2.02 -1.71
N ARG A 36 -7.31 -2.74 -0.97
CA ARG A 36 -8.38 -2.15 -0.15
C ARG A 36 -8.58 -2.94 1.16
N PRO A 37 -9.23 -2.36 2.17
CA PRO A 37 -9.54 -3.10 3.39
C PRO A 37 -10.30 -4.40 3.11
N GLY A 38 -9.89 -5.48 3.79
CA GLY A 38 -10.46 -6.82 3.67
C GLY A 38 -9.78 -7.73 2.66
N VAL A 39 -8.84 -7.23 1.84
CA VAL A 39 -8.06 -8.07 0.91
C VAL A 39 -6.66 -8.33 1.46
N GLU A 40 -6.04 -9.42 1.02
CA GLU A 40 -4.65 -9.72 1.33
C GLU A 40 -3.73 -8.67 0.68
N ALA A 41 -2.76 -8.18 1.44
CA ALA A 41 -1.77 -7.23 0.93
C ALA A 41 -0.88 -7.91 -0.11
N PRO A 42 -0.70 -7.30 -1.30
CA PRO A 42 0.18 -7.88 -2.30
C PRO A 42 1.63 -7.87 -1.83
N GLY A 43 2.37 -8.92 -2.21
CA GLY A 43 3.79 -9.02 -1.93
C GLY A 43 4.59 -7.91 -2.63
N PHE A 44 5.67 -7.51 -1.99
CA PHE A 44 6.65 -6.58 -2.57
C PHE A 44 8.06 -7.06 -2.31
N ASN A 45 9.02 -6.50 -3.03
CA ASN A 45 10.43 -6.53 -2.71
C ASN A 45 11.01 -5.12 -2.98
N ALA A 46 11.80 -4.61 -2.06
CA ALA A 46 12.46 -3.33 -2.21
C ALA A 46 13.75 -3.29 -1.38
N GLU A 47 14.68 -2.44 -1.78
CA GLU A 47 15.96 -2.29 -1.11
C GLU A 47 15.82 -1.47 0.17
N ASN A 48 16.34 -1.99 1.29
CA ASN A 48 16.41 -1.22 2.54
C ASN A 48 17.58 -0.22 2.45
N VAL A 49 17.27 1.06 2.58
CA VAL A 49 18.26 2.15 2.45
C VAL A 49 19.05 2.37 3.73
N ARG A 50 18.55 1.92 4.90
CA ARG A 50 19.21 2.15 6.19
C ARG A 50 20.48 1.33 6.40
N PRO A 51 20.48 -0.01 6.29
CA PRO A 51 21.74 -0.70 6.21
C PRO A 51 22.38 -0.38 4.87
N LYS A 52 23.63 0.11 4.90
CA LYS A 52 24.38 0.44 3.67
C LYS A 52 24.69 -0.80 2.80
N ASP A 53 24.21 -1.97 3.20
CA ASP A 53 24.40 -3.25 2.51
C ASP A 53 23.39 -3.50 1.37
N GLY A 54 22.38 -2.62 1.24
CA GLY A 54 21.37 -2.75 0.19
C GLY A 54 20.50 -4.01 0.32
N SER A 55 20.30 -4.52 1.53
CA SER A 55 19.52 -5.75 1.76
C SER A 55 18.08 -5.60 1.23
N LEU A 56 17.64 -6.58 0.44
CA LEU A 56 16.25 -6.64 -0.03
C LEU A 56 15.33 -7.03 1.12
N LYS A 57 14.23 -6.32 1.23
CA LYS A 57 13.11 -6.62 2.13
C LYS A 57 11.87 -6.99 1.34
N THR A 58 11.12 -7.92 1.86
CA THR A 58 9.87 -8.41 1.29
C THR A 58 8.75 -8.29 2.32
N LEU A 59 7.50 -8.36 1.90
CA LEU A 59 6.36 -8.39 2.83
C LEU A 59 6.48 -9.58 3.82
N SER A 60 7.07 -10.70 3.40
CA SER A 60 7.23 -11.89 4.24
C SER A 60 8.19 -11.69 5.42
N ASP A 61 9.11 -10.72 5.36
CA ASP A 61 10.02 -10.40 6.48
C ASP A 61 9.27 -9.79 7.67
N TYR A 62 8.04 -9.35 7.46
CA TYR A 62 7.19 -8.74 8.47
C TYR A 62 6.02 -9.64 8.91
N ARG A 63 6.03 -10.93 8.53
CA ARG A 63 4.97 -11.87 8.92
C ARG A 63 4.75 -11.91 10.44
N GLY A 64 3.49 -12.00 10.85
CA GLY A 64 3.09 -12.04 12.26
C GLY A 64 3.14 -10.69 12.96
N LYS A 65 3.56 -9.61 12.29
CA LYS A 65 3.48 -8.23 12.78
C LYS A 65 2.27 -7.51 12.22
N VAL A 66 1.80 -6.49 12.94
CA VAL A 66 0.96 -5.46 12.35
C VAL A 66 1.87 -4.52 11.58
N ILE A 67 1.53 -4.19 10.34
CA ILE A 67 2.39 -3.39 9.47
C ILE A 67 1.71 -2.06 9.17
N LEU A 68 2.41 -0.96 9.36
CA LEU A 68 2.08 0.33 8.78
C LEU A 68 2.98 0.52 7.56
N LEU A 69 2.43 0.28 6.37
CA LEU A 69 3.11 0.44 5.08
C LEU A 69 2.78 1.82 4.52
N ASN A 70 3.76 2.70 4.51
CA ASN A 70 3.63 4.09 4.07
C ASN A 70 4.37 4.30 2.75
N ILE A 71 3.69 4.81 1.73
CA ILE A 71 4.27 5.16 0.42
C ILE A 71 4.47 6.67 0.40
N TRP A 72 5.70 7.11 0.14
CA TRP A 72 6.10 8.51 0.29
C TRP A 72 7.18 8.92 -0.71
N ALA A 73 7.52 10.23 -0.75
CA ALA A 73 8.62 10.78 -1.52
C ALA A 73 9.28 11.96 -0.77
N THR A 74 10.55 12.23 -1.03
CA THR A 74 11.34 13.27 -0.34
C THR A 74 10.82 14.68 -0.59
N ASN A 75 10.30 14.96 -1.78
CA ASN A 75 9.77 16.28 -2.18
C ASN A 75 8.26 16.45 -1.88
N CYS A 76 7.66 15.51 -1.17
CA CYS A 76 6.25 15.53 -0.81
C CYS A 76 6.04 16.25 0.52
N LEU A 77 5.50 17.46 0.52
CA LEU A 77 5.28 18.24 1.74
C LEU A 77 4.34 17.55 2.75
N PRO A 78 3.19 17.00 2.35
CA PRO A 78 2.33 16.24 3.28
C PRO A 78 3.05 15.02 3.89
N CYS A 79 3.92 14.34 3.14
CA CYS A 79 4.70 13.22 3.66
C CYS A 79 5.64 13.68 4.79
N ARG A 80 6.30 14.83 4.59
CA ARG A 80 7.18 15.44 5.61
C ARG A 80 6.42 15.78 6.89
N GLN A 81 5.18 16.20 6.78
CA GLN A 81 4.33 16.58 7.92
C GLN A 81 3.89 15.37 8.76
N GLU A 82 3.64 14.20 8.14
CA GLU A 82 3.19 13.01 8.88
C GLU A 82 4.33 12.19 9.50
N MET A 83 5.57 12.26 8.96
CA MET A 83 6.70 11.43 9.42
C MET A 83 6.99 11.50 10.93
N PRO A 84 6.96 12.67 11.59
CA PRO A 84 7.16 12.71 13.04
C PRO A 84 6.11 11.94 13.83
N SER A 85 4.87 11.87 13.34
CA SER A 85 3.80 11.10 13.98
C SER A 85 3.97 9.60 13.77
N ILE A 86 4.47 9.20 12.60
CA ILE A 86 4.82 7.80 12.28
C ILE A 86 5.98 7.34 13.17
N GLU A 87 7.03 8.15 13.31
CA GLU A 87 8.18 7.80 14.17
C GLU A 87 7.76 7.63 15.63
N ARG A 88 6.93 8.54 16.17
CA ARG A 88 6.40 8.38 17.52
C ARG A 88 5.57 7.10 17.68
N LEU A 89 4.74 6.79 16.70
CA LEU A 89 3.97 5.54 16.70
C LEU A 89 4.90 4.33 16.68
N HIS A 90 5.95 4.35 15.86
CA HIS A 90 6.95 3.29 15.81
C HIS A 90 7.64 3.10 17.16
N ALA A 91 8.13 4.18 17.76
CA ALA A 91 8.83 4.14 19.04
C ALA A 91 7.99 3.48 20.16
N ASP A 92 6.69 3.78 20.21
CA ASP A 92 5.81 3.25 21.25
C ASP A 92 5.34 1.81 21.01
N PHE A 93 5.20 1.40 19.74
CA PHE A 93 4.52 0.14 19.42
C PHE A 93 5.43 -0.93 18.80
N ALA A 94 6.67 -0.61 18.41
CA ALA A 94 7.57 -1.59 17.76
C ALA A 94 7.82 -2.81 18.65
N SER A 95 8.07 -2.61 19.95
CA SER A 95 8.27 -3.70 20.92
C SER A 95 7.03 -4.56 21.15
N ARG A 96 5.84 -4.05 20.78
CA ARG A 96 4.55 -4.74 20.90
C ARG A 96 4.15 -5.47 19.62
N GLY A 97 4.99 -5.39 18.57
CA GLY A 97 4.80 -6.11 17.32
C GLY A 97 4.27 -5.27 16.15
N LEU A 98 4.39 -3.93 16.21
CA LEU A 98 4.22 -3.06 15.06
C LEU A 98 5.50 -3.05 14.23
N ALA A 99 5.39 -3.17 12.92
CA ALA A 99 6.42 -2.85 11.96
C ALA A 99 5.99 -1.63 11.14
N VAL A 100 6.80 -0.58 11.13
CA VAL A 100 6.64 0.52 10.18
C VAL A 100 7.57 0.26 9.01
N VAL A 101 7.03 0.35 7.80
CA VAL A 101 7.75 0.14 6.54
C VAL A 101 7.42 1.33 5.64
N ALA A 102 8.35 2.25 5.48
CA ALA A 102 8.18 3.41 4.63
C ALA A 102 8.87 3.16 3.29
N VAL A 103 8.11 3.21 2.19
CA VAL A 103 8.64 2.96 0.84
C VAL A 103 8.72 4.27 0.09
N SER A 104 9.95 4.71 -0.20
CA SER A 104 10.19 5.85 -1.09
C SER A 104 9.93 5.44 -2.53
N VAL A 105 9.13 6.25 -3.22
CA VAL A 105 8.86 6.16 -4.65
C VAL A 105 9.49 7.34 -5.41
N ASP A 106 10.57 7.88 -4.86
CA ASP A 106 11.38 8.90 -5.53
C ASP A 106 11.97 8.36 -6.85
N ALA A 107 12.29 9.26 -7.77
CA ALA A 107 12.96 8.90 -9.01
C ALA A 107 14.33 8.23 -8.75
N ASN A 108 14.87 7.56 -9.75
CA ASN A 108 16.16 6.88 -9.62
C ASN A 108 17.30 7.84 -9.20
N ASN A 109 18.27 7.30 -8.47
CA ASN A 109 19.45 7.99 -7.96
C ASN A 109 19.18 9.04 -6.86
N MET A 110 18.11 8.87 -6.07
CA MET A 110 17.77 9.75 -4.93
C MET A 110 18.26 9.21 -3.58
N ASP A 111 19.25 8.32 -3.57
CA ASP A 111 19.75 7.69 -2.33
C ASP A 111 20.24 8.67 -1.29
N SER A 112 20.97 9.72 -1.72
CA SER A 112 21.49 10.73 -0.82
C SER A 112 20.38 11.57 -0.19
N GLU A 113 19.36 11.92 -0.96
CA GLU A 113 18.20 12.70 -0.52
C GLU A 113 17.35 11.89 0.46
N ILE A 114 17.13 10.61 0.15
CA ILE A 114 16.41 9.69 1.05
C ILE A 114 17.17 9.53 2.37
N ARG A 115 18.49 9.34 2.34
CA ARG A 115 19.32 9.26 3.56
C ARG A 115 19.29 10.56 4.36
N THR A 116 19.42 11.70 3.69
CA THR A 116 19.31 13.01 4.34
C THR A 116 17.96 13.19 5.02
N PHE A 117 16.89 12.73 4.36
CA PHE A 117 15.54 12.74 4.94
C PHE A 117 15.43 11.85 6.19
N ILE A 118 15.98 10.63 6.13
CA ILE A 118 16.03 9.71 7.28
C ILE A 118 16.72 10.35 8.47
N ASP A 119 17.86 11.01 8.22
CA ASP A 119 18.66 11.67 9.27
C ASP A 119 17.93 12.92 9.82
N GLU A 120 17.33 13.74 8.93
CA GLU A 120 16.57 14.94 9.31
C GLU A 120 15.42 14.63 10.27
N TYR A 121 14.67 13.55 10.00
CA TYR A 121 13.51 13.14 10.79
C TYR A 121 13.85 12.11 11.89
N ASN A 122 15.13 11.71 12.02
CA ASN A 122 15.60 10.69 12.95
C ASN A 122 14.77 9.39 12.86
N LEU A 123 14.45 8.96 11.63
CA LEU A 123 13.61 7.78 11.44
C LEU A 123 14.33 6.52 11.88
N THR A 124 13.67 5.68 12.70
CA THR A 124 14.26 4.45 13.26
C THR A 124 13.69 3.16 12.68
N PHE A 125 12.62 3.22 11.92
CA PHE A 125 11.99 2.10 11.21
C PHE A 125 12.64 1.80 9.85
N ASP A 126 12.17 0.74 9.18
CA ASP A 126 12.66 0.36 7.86
C ASP A 126 12.21 1.38 6.79
N VAL A 127 13.19 1.92 6.07
CA VAL A 127 12.96 2.76 4.89
C VAL A 127 13.44 2.03 3.67
N LEU A 128 12.51 1.71 2.78
CA LEU A 128 12.77 0.99 1.54
C LEU A 128 12.74 1.95 0.35
N TYR A 129 13.42 1.58 -0.72
CA TYR A 129 13.45 2.36 -1.95
C TYR A 129 12.94 1.52 -3.13
N ASP A 130 11.88 1.98 -3.79
CA ASP A 130 11.26 1.34 -4.95
C ASP A 130 11.96 1.73 -6.25
N ARG A 131 13.22 1.30 -6.43
CA ARG A 131 14.03 1.64 -7.62
C ARG A 131 13.43 1.17 -8.94
N ASN A 132 12.61 0.13 -8.90
CA ASN A 132 12.07 -0.53 -10.08
C ASN A 132 10.62 -0.16 -10.36
N GLU A 133 10.06 0.82 -9.64
CA GLU A 133 8.67 1.29 -9.75
C GLU A 133 7.62 0.16 -9.59
N LEU A 134 7.99 -0.91 -8.85
CA LEU A 134 7.11 -2.06 -8.65
C LEU A 134 5.90 -1.72 -7.79
N PHE A 135 6.07 -0.83 -6.81
CA PHE A 135 4.98 -0.44 -5.92
C PHE A 135 3.83 0.23 -6.66
N ARG A 136 4.12 1.06 -7.67
CA ARG A 136 3.07 1.67 -8.51
C ARG A 136 2.22 0.62 -9.22
N ASN A 137 2.84 -0.44 -9.72
CA ASN A 137 2.15 -1.50 -10.45
C ASN A 137 1.39 -2.43 -9.51
N VAL A 138 1.93 -2.70 -8.33
CA VAL A 138 1.40 -3.68 -7.38
C VAL A 138 0.35 -3.05 -6.46
N TYR A 139 0.66 -1.91 -5.85
CA TYR A 139 -0.24 -1.21 -4.92
C TYR A 139 -1.18 -0.23 -5.61
N ARG A 140 -0.89 0.16 -6.87
CA ARG A 140 -1.70 1.09 -7.67
C ARG A 140 -2.07 2.36 -6.91
N PHE A 141 -1.12 2.88 -6.13
CA PHE A 141 -1.32 4.11 -5.39
C PHE A 141 -1.55 5.30 -6.34
N THR A 142 -2.38 6.24 -5.93
CA THR A 142 -2.81 7.37 -6.76
C THR A 142 -1.99 8.63 -6.51
N GLY A 143 -1.30 8.68 -5.38
CA GLY A 143 -0.47 9.82 -4.97
C GLY A 143 0.26 9.50 -3.68
N VAL A 144 1.04 10.46 -3.18
CA VAL A 144 1.75 10.33 -1.90
C VAL A 144 1.36 11.47 -0.96
N PRO A 145 1.25 11.20 0.37
CA PRO A 145 1.40 9.89 0.99
C PRO A 145 0.16 9.00 0.82
N GLU A 146 0.39 7.69 0.71
CA GLU A 146 -0.68 6.70 0.79
C GLU A 146 -0.25 5.59 1.75
N THR A 147 -1.08 5.27 2.76
CA THR A 147 -0.70 4.36 3.83
C THR A 147 -1.68 3.22 3.98
N TYR A 148 -1.15 2.03 4.15
CA TYR A 148 -1.89 0.82 4.41
C TYR A 148 -1.56 0.28 5.80
N VAL A 149 -2.58 -0.09 6.57
CA VAL A 149 -2.40 -0.85 7.81
C VAL A 149 -2.78 -2.29 7.53
N ILE A 150 -1.84 -3.20 7.76
CA ILE A 150 -1.96 -4.63 7.46
C ILE A 150 -1.89 -5.40 8.77
N ASP A 151 -2.81 -6.34 8.99
CA ASP A 151 -2.82 -7.15 10.20
C ASP A 151 -1.78 -8.30 10.16
N ARG A 152 -1.69 -9.05 11.28
CA ARG A 152 -0.73 -10.17 11.43
C ARG A 152 -0.93 -11.30 10.42
N ARG A 153 -2.10 -11.38 9.77
CA ARG A 153 -2.43 -12.37 8.74
C ARG A 153 -2.12 -11.89 7.34
N GLY A 154 -1.66 -10.63 7.20
CA GLY A 154 -1.38 -10.02 5.90
C GLY A 154 -2.60 -9.36 5.25
N VAL A 155 -3.71 -9.19 5.97
CA VAL A 155 -4.93 -8.57 5.43
C VAL A 155 -4.89 -7.06 5.66
N VAL A 156 -5.18 -6.29 4.62
CA VAL A 156 -5.32 -4.83 4.72
C VAL A 156 -6.53 -4.49 5.60
N ARG A 157 -6.32 -3.74 6.66
CA ARG A 157 -7.36 -3.33 7.61
C ARG A 157 -7.75 -1.86 7.44
N LYS A 158 -6.85 -1.07 6.89
CA LYS A 158 -7.06 0.35 6.64
C LYS A 158 -6.25 0.81 5.43
N LYS A 159 -6.81 1.72 4.65
CA LYS A 159 -6.14 2.47 3.59
C LYS A 159 -6.43 3.96 3.82
N GLU A 160 -5.39 4.78 3.86
CA GLU A 160 -5.50 6.23 3.98
C GLU A 160 -4.75 6.91 2.84
N ILE A 161 -5.36 7.94 2.27
CA ILE A 161 -4.78 8.78 1.23
C ILE A 161 -4.58 10.19 1.80
N GLY A 162 -3.40 10.77 1.57
CA GLY A 162 -3.01 12.04 2.14
C GLY A 162 -2.51 11.92 3.57
N GLU A 163 -1.94 13.01 4.08
CA GLU A 163 -1.33 13.09 5.42
C GLU A 163 -2.30 12.75 6.55
N LYS A 164 -1.78 12.10 7.58
CA LYS A 164 -2.51 11.78 8.82
C LYS A 164 -1.60 11.98 10.04
N ASP A 165 -2.21 12.38 11.14
CA ASP A 165 -1.56 12.23 12.45
C ASP A 165 -1.71 10.77 12.90
N TRP A 166 -0.67 9.97 12.61
CA TRP A 166 -0.64 8.55 12.96
C TRP A 166 -0.53 8.31 14.46
N TYR A 167 -0.11 9.33 15.24
CA TYR A 167 -0.04 9.26 16.69
C TYR A 167 -1.29 9.81 17.39
N SER A 168 -2.35 10.19 16.66
CA SER A 168 -3.63 10.59 17.23
C SER A 168 -4.24 9.46 18.08
N ASP A 169 -5.09 9.82 19.06
CA ASP A 169 -5.76 8.84 19.93
C ASP A 169 -6.55 7.78 19.15
N ALA A 170 -7.18 8.17 18.04
CA ALA A 170 -7.95 7.27 17.21
C ALA A 170 -7.05 6.22 16.54
N ASN A 171 -5.91 6.65 15.96
CA ASN A 171 -4.98 5.75 15.30
C ASN A 171 -4.24 4.87 16.30
N ARG A 172 -3.84 5.39 17.46
CA ARG A 172 -3.23 4.58 18.53
C ARG A 172 -4.16 3.47 19.01
N ARG A 173 -5.43 3.80 19.32
CA ARG A 173 -6.44 2.78 19.69
C ARG A 173 -6.66 1.75 18.60
N PHE A 174 -6.65 2.16 17.33
CA PHE A 174 -6.77 1.23 16.21
C PHE A 174 -5.58 0.28 16.15
N MET A 175 -4.34 0.77 16.33
CA MET A 175 -3.15 -0.07 16.40
C MET A 175 -3.19 -1.03 17.60
N GLU A 176 -3.59 -0.55 18.78
CA GLU A 176 -3.75 -1.38 19.98
C GLU A 176 -4.72 -2.52 19.76
N MET A 177 -5.86 -2.26 19.12
CA MET A 177 -6.85 -3.28 18.76
C MET A 177 -6.22 -4.36 17.86
N LEU A 178 -5.51 -3.98 16.80
CA LEU A 178 -4.88 -4.92 15.89
C LEU A 178 -3.75 -5.71 16.55
N LEU A 179 -2.99 -5.08 17.42
CA LEU A 179 -1.89 -5.73 18.16
C LEU A 179 -2.41 -6.72 19.20
N ALA A 180 -3.62 -6.52 19.74
CA ALA A 180 -4.27 -7.44 20.65
C ALA A 180 -4.91 -8.66 19.94
N GLU A 181 -5.16 -8.57 18.62
CA GLU A 181 -5.67 -9.71 17.86
C GLU A 181 -4.62 -10.84 17.83
N LYS A 182 -5.04 -12.06 18.16
CA LYS A 182 -4.17 -13.24 18.04
C LYS A 182 -3.94 -13.51 16.55
N GLY A 183 -2.70 -13.54 16.11
CA GLY A 183 -2.33 -14.12 14.82
C GLY A 183 -2.63 -15.62 14.88
N SER A 184 -3.61 -16.07 14.16
CA SER A 184 -3.87 -17.50 13.96
C SER A 184 -3.04 -18.02 12.81
#